data_44ba982b9a503d06dcc6e918aaf92a1c
#
_entry.id   44ba982b9a503d06dcc6e918aaf92a1c
#
_cell.length_a   1.000
_cell.length_b   1.000
_cell.length_c   1.000
_cell.angle_alpha   90.00
_cell.angle_beta   90.00
_cell.angle_gamma   90.00
#
_symmetry.space_group_name_H-M   'P 1'
#
loop_
_entity.id
_entity.type
_entity.pdbx_description
1 polymer ?
#
loop_
_entity_poly.entity_id
_entity_poly.type
_entity_poly.pdbx_seq_one_letter_code
_entity_poly.pdbx_strand_id
1 'polypeptide(L)'
;MKQQCPPFFSKLYLLAVFLLFSFMALAQVEQTARYEREQKNNDSEFILVPMGERGVVLIHDKDQYRDGKKLWELIGLNSDLKESWNLEMDIETRLRLVGYDYKDDQIYILYRTSEHEGSDLNLFTIHTQTRDVKRFIIRQELTFKITHFGVLSEVIVLGGYVNNDPAIFIYDLETENLKIIPGFFISETELLELRINTNNTFNALIIDRNSKEKKRLILKTFDATGALLFDDSIEIDGKRSILSGITSTLINDELLISGTWTVGTSKQASGIYSVLADPFSDQPIKFYDFGGLEHFLEYQSPKRAAKLKQKSLQAKTAGTIPDFKAYASVMRMEERLGGYALLTEVYQPSANFNSTPYMTGFSNPYYYGGGYSPYGYNPFMSRYYNSPYQYNNGPSQVGETKILYSSLLVFDITGTLISDYGLVLEEQKSNGLEQTADFVFNEDNIALAYKKEKEIRVMHYTPDGSRLDTLQTLLEKPGEVVRSDAENGNVRFWYQNYMYSWGHQRIKDQEKQSEDPTRYVFYINKIRID
;
A
#
# COMPACT_ATOMS: atom_id res chain seq x y z
N MET A 1 -12.61 -6.05 75.53
CA MET A 1 -11.32 -5.85 74.86
C MET A 1 -11.56 -5.95 73.33
N LYS A 2 -11.59 -4.81 72.66
CA LYS A 2 -11.66 -4.75 71.19
C LYS A 2 -10.22 -4.59 70.69
N GLN A 3 -9.69 -5.60 70.02
CA GLN A 3 -8.40 -5.48 69.31
C GLN A 3 -8.61 -4.66 68.05
N GLN A 4 -7.97 -3.49 68.03
CA GLN A 4 -7.84 -2.71 66.81
C GLN A 4 -6.70 -3.31 65.97
N CYS A 5 -7.00 -3.77 64.74
CA CYS A 5 -5.98 -4.11 63.74
C CYS A 5 -5.24 -2.83 63.32
N PRO A 6 -3.92 -2.87 63.17
CA PRO A 6 -3.12 -1.70 62.81
C PRO A 6 -3.37 -1.29 61.34
N PRO A 7 -3.38 0.02 61.03
CA PRO A 7 -3.69 0.57 59.70
C PRO A 7 -2.64 0.27 58.62
N PHE A 8 -1.61 -0.48 58.95
CA PHE A 8 -0.49 -0.80 58.05
C PHE A 8 -0.90 -1.80 56.95
N PHE A 9 -1.79 -2.77 57.23
CA PHE A 9 -2.25 -3.78 56.26
C PHE A 9 -3.16 -3.20 55.20
N SER A 10 -3.94 -2.17 55.47
CA SER A 10 -4.83 -1.56 54.50
C SER A 10 -4.08 -0.76 53.41
N LYS A 11 -2.98 -0.11 53.79
CA LYS A 11 -2.12 0.63 52.84
C LYS A 11 -1.34 -0.30 51.93
N LEU A 12 -0.90 -1.45 52.43
CA LEU A 12 -0.19 -2.46 51.64
C LEU A 12 -1.13 -3.12 50.62
N TYR A 13 -2.39 -3.35 51.00
CA TYR A 13 -3.40 -3.90 50.08
C TYR A 13 -3.79 -2.90 49.01
N LEU A 14 -3.94 -1.63 49.31
CA LEU A 14 -4.19 -0.58 48.33
C LEU A 14 -3.02 -0.41 47.34
N LEU A 15 -1.78 -0.50 47.82
CA LEU A 15 -0.59 -0.43 46.98
C LEU A 15 -0.48 -1.66 46.06
N ALA A 16 -0.81 -2.86 46.55
CA ALA A 16 -0.83 -4.07 45.75
C ALA A 16 -1.95 -4.07 44.69
N VAL A 17 -3.12 -3.52 45.02
CA VAL A 17 -4.23 -3.34 44.04
C VAL A 17 -3.85 -2.28 43.02
N PHE A 18 -3.20 -1.19 43.39
CA PHE A 18 -2.74 -0.15 42.46
C PHE A 18 -1.62 -0.69 41.54
N LEU A 19 -0.71 -1.52 42.04
CA LEU A 19 0.31 -2.21 41.22
C LEU A 19 -0.32 -3.24 40.29
N LEU A 20 -1.36 -3.96 40.68
CA LEU A 20 -2.10 -4.87 39.80
C LEU A 20 -2.88 -4.14 38.69
N PHE A 21 -3.41 -2.94 38.97
CA PHE A 21 -4.06 -2.10 37.96
C PHE A 21 -3.07 -1.44 37.00
N SER A 22 -1.83 -1.15 37.44
CA SER A 22 -0.80 -0.59 36.55
C SER A 22 -0.26 -1.59 35.52
N PHE A 23 -0.46 -2.89 35.73
CA PHE A 23 -0.10 -3.93 34.76
C PHE A 23 -1.13 -4.13 33.64
N MET A 24 -2.32 -3.53 33.74
CA MET A 24 -3.36 -3.66 32.69
C MET A 24 -3.31 -2.59 31.59
N ALA A 25 -2.39 -1.65 31.65
CA ALA A 25 -2.24 -0.58 30.65
C ALA A 25 -1.03 -0.83 29.72
N LEU A 26 -0.81 -2.06 29.31
CA LEU A 26 0.14 -2.33 28.23
C LEU A 26 -0.65 -2.36 26.94
N ALA A 27 -0.23 -1.55 25.98
CA ALA A 27 -0.74 -1.55 24.62
C ALA A 27 -0.94 -3.01 24.17
N GLN A 28 -2.17 -3.38 23.92
CA GLN A 28 -2.51 -4.75 23.52
C GLN A 28 -2.96 -4.74 22.08
N VAL A 29 -2.39 -5.64 21.33
CA VAL A 29 -2.92 -5.99 20.03
C VAL A 29 -4.05 -6.99 20.25
N GLU A 30 -5.24 -6.66 19.76
CA GLU A 30 -6.45 -7.47 19.98
C GLU A 30 -7.21 -7.69 18.69
N GLN A 31 -7.62 -8.93 18.43
CA GLN A 31 -8.59 -9.24 17.40
C GLN A 31 -10.00 -8.97 17.93
N THR A 32 -10.65 -7.91 17.45
CA THR A 32 -11.96 -7.46 17.96
C THR A 32 -13.14 -8.04 17.19
N ALA A 33 -12.93 -8.44 15.93
CA ALA A 33 -13.96 -9.07 15.10
C ALA A 33 -13.32 -9.99 14.06
N ARG A 34 -14.13 -10.94 13.57
CA ARG A 34 -13.76 -11.84 12.47
C ARG A 34 -14.96 -12.11 11.58
N TYR A 35 -14.71 -12.21 10.30
CA TYR A 35 -15.63 -12.70 9.28
C TYR A 35 -15.04 -13.93 8.62
N GLU A 36 -15.85 -14.95 8.38
CA GLU A 36 -15.46 -16.15 7.64
C GLU A 36 -16.47 -16.45 6.53
N ARG A 37 -15.97 -16.80 5.36
CA ARG A 37 -16.76 -17.30 4.24
C ARG A 37 -16.21 -18.63 3.78
N GLU A 38 -17.04 -19.69 3.87
CA GLU A 38 -16.66 -21.00 3.35
C GLU A 38 -16.44 -20.96 1.85
N GLN A 39 -15.39 -21.62 1.39
CA GLN A 39 -15.00 -21.70 0.00
C GLN A 39 -14.74 -23.14 -0.40
N LYS A 40 -14.88 -23.41 -1.71
CA LYS A 40 -14.36 -24.62 -2.33
C LYS A 40 -12.88 -24.43 -2.66
N ASN A 41 -12.15 -25.53 -2.80
CA ASN A 41 -10.68 -25.53 -2.98
C ASN A 41 -10.18 -24.74 -4.21
N ASN A 42 -11.06 -24.45 -5.17
CA ASN A 42 -10.75 -23.78 -6.44
C ASN A 42 -11.50 -22.45 -6.61
N ASP A 43 -12.09 -21.91 -5.55
CA ASP A 43 -12.80 -20.63 -5.64
C ASP A 43 -11.81 -19.49 -5.90
N SER A 44 -12.27 -18.46 -6.61
CA SER A 44 -11.46 -17.27 -6.90
C SER A 44 -11.16 -16.48 -5.63
N GLU A 45 -10.11 -15.68 -5.69
CA GLU A 45 -9.72 -14.79 -4.60
C GLU A 45 -10.75 -13.67 -4.39
N PHE A 46 -10.90 -13.24 -3.14
CA PHE A 46 -11.66 -12.06 -2.80
C PHE A 46 -10.84 -10.79 -3.00
N ILE A 47 -11.49 -9.79 -3.56
CA ILE A 47 -11.02 -8.40 -3.60
C ILE A 47 -11.62 -7.68 -2.41
N LEU A 48 -10.79 -6.95 -1.68
CA LEU A 48 -11.23 -6.15 -0.54
C LEU A 48 -11.22 -4.68 -0.92
N VAL A 49 -12.36 -4.02 -0.72
CA VAL A 49 -12.52 -2.57 -0.91
C VAL A 49 -12.80 -1.96 0.46
N PRO A 50 -11.78 -1.47 1.18
CA PRO A 50 -11.97 -0.86 2.49
C PRO A 50 -12.69 0.48 2.35
N MET A 51 -13.66 0.71 3.24
CA MET A 51 -14.48 1.93 3.27
C MET A 51 -14.29 2.71 4.60
N GLY A 52 -13.14 2.54 5.25
CA GLY A 52 -12.86 3.13 6.56
C GLY A 52 -13.88 2.68 7.62
N GLU A 53 -14.38 3.60 8.41
CA GLU A 53 -15.37 3.33 9.48
C GLU A 53 -16.69 2.73 8.99
N ARG A 54 -16.98 2.81 7.71
CA ARG A 54 -18.20 2.22 7.11
C ARG A 54 -18.08 0.73 6.88
N GLY A 55 -16.87 0.16 6.96
CA GLY A 55 -16.65 -1.27 6.80
C GLY A 55 -15.77 -1.64 5.62
N VAL A 56 -16.05 -2.76 4.98
CA VAL A 56 -15.33 -3.28 3.81
C VAL A 56 -16.30 -3.97 2.86
N VAL A 57 -16.09 -3.83 1.55
CA VAL A 57 -16.80 -4.63 0.56
C VAL A 57 -15.87 -5.69 0.00
N LEU A 58 -16.37 -6.90 -0.03
CA LEU A 58 -15.74 -8.04 -0.67
C LEU A 58 -16.31 -8.21 -2.07
N ILE A 59 -15.46 -8.34 -3.06
CA ILE A 59 -15.84 -8.62 -4.44
C ILE A 59 -15.29 -10.00 -4.79
N HIS A 60 -16.15 -10.88 -5.28
CA HIS A 60 -15.83 -12.28 -5.54
C HIS A 60 -16.40 -12.77 -6.86
N ASP A 61 -15.58 -13.39 -7.71
CA ASP A 61 -16.03 -14.15 -8.89
C ASP A 61 -16.46 -15.54 -8.40
N LYS A 62 -17.76 -15.84 -8.46
CA LYS A 62 -18.32 -17.12 -7.96
C LYS A 62 -17.94 -18.33 -8.82
N ASP A 63 -17.21 -18.10 -9.93
CA ASP A 63 -16.93 -19.12 -10.95
C ASP A 63 -18.21 -19.84 -11.47
N GLN A 64 -19.31 -19.11 -11.45
CA GLN A 64 -20.60 -19.53 -11.95
C GLN A 64 -21.00 -18.68 -13.15
N TYR A 65 -21.81 -19.25 -14.01
CA TYR A 65 -22.27 -18.57 -15.22
C TYR A 65 -23.79 -18.50 -15.24
N ARG A 66 -24.30 -17.31 -15.59
CA ARG A 66 -25.73 -17.06 -15.84
C ARG A 66 -25.85 -16.38 -17.20
N ASP A 67 -26.60 -16.99 -18.13
CA ASP A 67 -26.79 -16.50 -19.50
C ASP A 67 -25.47 -16.17 -20.24
N GLY A 68 -24.44 -16.98 -20.03
CA GLY A 68 -23.13 -16.82 -20.67
C GLY A 68 -22.24 -15.74 -20.05
N LYS A 69 -22.67 -15.11 -18.96
CA LYS A 69 -21.90 -14.14 -18.19
C LYS A 69 -21.41 -14.77 -16.89
N LYS A 70 -20.28 -14.29 -16.38
CA LYS A 70 -19.77 -14.65 -15.07
C LYS A 70 -20.60 -13.98 -13.97
N LEU A 71 -20.90 -14.71 -12.92
CA LEU A 71 -21.61 -14.21 -11.75
C LEU A 71 -20.61 -13.72 -10.71
N TRP A 72 -20.63 -12.42 -10.47
CA TRP A 72 -19.85 -11.78 -9.42
C TRP A 72 -20.73 -11.43 -8.25
N GLU A 73 -20.20 -11.58 -7.03
CA GLU A 73 -20.86 -11.25 -5.78
C GLU A 73 -20.11 -10.13 -5.08
N LEU A 74 -20.86 -9.13 -4.60
CA LEU A 74 -20.36 -8.07 -3.74
C LEU A 74 -21.00 -8.24 -2.36
N ILE A 75 -20.18 -8.36 -1.31
CA ILE A 75 -20.64 -8.55 0.06
C ILE A 75 -20.20 -7.34 0.88
N GLY A 76 -21.16 -6.55 1.36
CA GLY A 76 -20.90 -5.43 2.24
C GLY A 76 -20.83 -5.87 3.69
N LEU A 77 -19.70 -5.65 4.33
CA LEU A 77 -19.48 -5.85 5.76
C LEU A 77 -19.42 -4.48 6.46
N ASN A 78 -20.05 -4.35 7.61
CA ASN A 78 -19.91 -3.15 8.44
C ASN A 78 -18.55 -3.14 9.18
N SER A 79 -18.28 -2.11 9.98
CA SER A 79 -17.03 -1.98 10.75
C SER A 79 -16.82 -3.07 11.82
N ASP A 80 -17.87 -3.85 12.17
CA ASP A 80 -17.79 -5.03 13.05
C ASP A 80 -17.69 -6.34 12.25
N LEU A 81 -17.43 -6.25 10.95
CA LEU A 81 -17.33 -7.38 10.01
C LEU A 81 -18.61 -8.22 9.92
N LYS A 82 -19.78 -7.65 10.19
CA LYS A 82 -21.07 -8.31 9.99
C LYS A 82 -21.61 -7.99 8.61
N GLU A 83 -22.13 -9.00 7.91
CA GLU A 83 -22.79 -8.79 6.62
C GLU A 83 -23.96 -7.82 6.77
N SER A 84 -23.97 -6.79 5.95
CA SER A 84 -25.01 -5.76 5.90
C SER A 84 -25.83 -5.84 4.62
N TRP A 85 -25.21 -6.28 3.52
CA TRP A 85 -25.87 -6.45 2.23
C TRP A 85 -25.06 -7.37 1.31
N ASN A 86 -25.74 -7.89 0.29
CA ASN A 86 -25.16 -8.69 -0.78
C ASN A 86 -25.76 -8.26 -2.13
N LEU A 87 -24.96 -8.24 -3.17
CA LEU A 87 -25.36 -7.90 -4.53
C LEU A 87 -24.70 -8.85 -5.52
N GLU A 88 -25.47 -9.44 -6.41
CA GLU A 88 -24.97 -10.22 -7.54
C GLU A 88 -24.96 -9.39 -8.83
N MET A 89 -23.91 -9.53 -9.60
CA MET A 89 -23.72 -8.86 -10.89
C MET A 89 -23.31 -9.84 -11.98
N ASP A 90 -23.94 -9.70 -13.15
CA ASP A 90 -23.58 -10.46 -14.33
C ASP A 90 -22.51 -9.69 -15.15
N ILE A 91 -21.31 -10.22 -15.19
CA ILE A 91 -20.15 -9.60 -15.86
C ILE A 91 -19.80 -10.42 -17.11
N GLU A 92 -19.64 -9.77 -18.26
CA GLU A 92 -19.24 -10.44 -19.48
C GLU A 92 -17.88 -11.14 -19.32
N THR A 93 -17.79 -12.38 -19.77
CA THR A 93 -16.59 -13.25 -19.60
C THR A 93 -15.32 -12.67 -20.22
N ARG A 94 -15.46 -11.78 -21.19
CA ARG A 94 -14.34 -11.08 -21.85
C ARG A 94 -13.76 -9.92 -21.04
N LEU A 95 -14.50 -9.40 -20.03
CA LEU A 95 -14.04 -8.28 -19.25
C LEU A 95 -12.89 -8.71 -18.33
N ARG A 96 -11.85 -7.89 -18.29
CA ARG A 96 -10.68 -8.06 -17.44
C ARG A 96 -10.63 -6.90 -16.47
N LEU A 97 -10.56 -7.20 -15.18
CA LEU A 97 -10.46 -6.19 -14.12
C LEU A 97 -9.18 -5.38 -14.30
N VAL A 98 -9.32 -4.06 -14.27
CA VAL A 98 -8.21 -3.08 -14.34
C VAL A 98 -7.94 -2.50 -12.96
N GLY A 99 -8.99 -2.14 -12.22
CA GLY A 99 -8.86 -1.55 -10.91
C GLY A 99 -10.19 -1.32 -10.25
N TYR A 100 -10.13 -0.89 -9.00
CA TYR A 100 -11.29 -0.49 -8.22
C TYR A 100 -10.92 0.65 -7.28
N ASP A 101 -11.91 1.43 -6.87
CA ASP A 101 -11.78 2.49 -5.90
C ASP A 101 -13.09 2.65 -5.12
N TYR A 102 -13.04 3.35 -4.00
CA TYR A 102 -14.20 3.71 -3.21
C TYR A 102 -14.15 5.20 -2.86
N LYS A 103 -15.21 5.91 -3.17
CA LYS A 103 -15.37 7.31 -2.78
C LYS A 103 -16.84 7.68 -2.66
N ASP A 104 -17.18 8.51 -1.68
CA ASP A 104 -18.50 9.14 -1.51
C ASP A 104 -19.68 8.15 -1.61
N ASP A 105 -19.62 7.04 -0.86
CA ASP A 105 -20.58 5.95 -0.86
C ASP A 105 -20.73 5.16 -2.16
N GLN A 106 -19.80 5.32 -3.09
CA GLN A 106 -19.77 4.57 -4.32
C GLN A 106 -18.50 3.71 -4.45
N ILE A 107 -18.68 2.49 -4.93
CA ILE A 107 -17.61 1.61 -5.38
C ILE A 107 -17.50 1.77 -6.89
N TYR A 108 -16.28 1.92 -7.36
CA TYR A 108 -15.93 2.01 -8.76
C TYR A 108 -15.12 0.80 -9.16
N ILE A 109 -15.56 0.08 -10.19
CA ILE A 109 -14.85 -1.10 -10.69
C ILE A 109 -14.60 -0.91 -12.17
N LEU A 110 -13.33 -0.81 -12.55
CA LEU A 110 -12.92 -0.60 -13.93
C LEU A 110 -12.50 -1.93 -14.56
N TYR A 111 -13.12 -2.26 -15.67
CA TYR A 111 -12.76 -3.40 -16.50
C TYR A 111 -12.30 -2.95 -17.89
N ARG A 112 -11.45 -3.75 -18.50
CA ARG A 112 -11.10 -3.65 -19.92
C ARG A 112 -11.85 -4.72 -20.69
N THR A 113 -12.30 -4.39 -21.91
CA THR A 113 -13.11 -5.31 -22.73
C THR A 113 -12.32 -6.53 -23.21
N SER A 114 -10.98 -6.42 -23.31
CA SER A 114 -10.10 -7.53 -23.70
C SER A 114 -8.72 -7.34 -23.10
N GLU A 115 -7.79 -8.25 -23.38
CA GLU A 115 -6.39 -8.11 -22.94
C GLU A 115 -5.63 -7.03 -23.74
N HIS A 116 -6.17 -6.56 -24.85
CA HIS A 116 -5.54 -5.55 -25.68
C HIS A 116 -5.66 -4.15 -25.04
N GLU A 117 -4.53 -3.44 -24.94
CA GLU A 117 -4.44 -2.13 -24.25
C GLU A 117 -5.29 -1.02 -24.88
N GLY A 118 -5.59 -1.09 -26.17
CA GLY A 118 -6.46 -0.14 -26.88
C GLY A 118 -7.94 -0.52 -26.87
N SER A 119 -8.36 -1.52 -26.09
CA SER A 119 -9.77 -1.89 -26.02
C SER A 119 -10.55 -1.00 -25.05
N ASP A 120 -11.83 -0.79 -25.36
CA ASP A 120 -12.73 0.03 -24.55
C ASP A 120 -12.75 -0.42 -23.08
N LEU A 121 -12.92 0.55 -22.18
CA LEU A 121 -13.08 0.32 -20.77
C LEU A 121 -14.55 0.29 -20.39
N ASN A 122 -14.86 -0.48 -19.35
CA ASN A 122 -16.18 -0.57 -18.76
C ASN A 122 -16.06 -0.24 -17.28
N LEU A 123 -16.61 0.88 -16.88
CA LEU A 123 -16.68 1.28 -15.49
C LEU A 123 -18.06 0.92 -14.93
N PHE A 124 -18.05 0.20 -13.83
CA PHE A 124 -19.24 -0.04 -13.03
C PHE A 124 -19.15 0.82 -11.77
N THR A 125 -20.23 1.55 -11.47
CA THR A 125 -20.37 2.27 -10.19
C THR A 125 -21.50 1.62 -9.41
N ILE A 126 -21.26 1.35 -8.13
CA ILE A 126 -22.21 0.70 -7.24
C ILE A 126 -22.37 1.56 -6.00
N HIS A 127 -23.58 2.06 -5.77
CA HIS A 127 -23.89 2.84 -4.57
C HIS A 127 -24.08 1.90 -3.36
N THR A 128 -23.27 2.07 -2.32
CA THR A 128 -23.20 1.11 -1.20
C THR A 128 -24.48 1.04 -0.36
N GLN A 129 -25.30 2.09 -0.34
CA GLN A 129 -26.56 2.11 0.42
C GLN A 129 -27.78 1.67 -0.41
N THR A 130 -27.94 2.19 -1.64
CA THR A 130 -29.08 1.85 -2.51
C THR A 130 -28.85 0.59 -3.34
N ARG A 131 -27.59 0.19 -3.57
CA ARG A 131 -27.12 -0.90 -4.45
C ARG A 131 -27.42 -0.65 -5.92
N ASP A 132 -27.68 0.60 -6.27
CA ASP A 132 -27.85 0.98 -7.66
C ASP A 132 -26.54 0.78 -8.41
N VAL A 133 -26.62 0.09 -9.55
CA VAL A 133 -25.48 -0.18 -10.42
C VAL A 133 -25.66 0.62 -11.70
N LYS A 134 -24.65 1.41 -12.04
CA LYS A 134 -24.54 2.07 -13.33
C LYS A 134 -23.33 1.54 -14.08
N ARG A 135 -23.39 1.54 -15.39
CA ARG A 135 -22.29 1.13 -16.28
C ARG A 135 -22.01 2.23 -17.29
N PHE A 136 -20.74 2.58 -17.39
CA PHE A 136 -20.21 3.54 -18.35
C PHE A 136 -19.26 2.81 -19.31
N ILE A 137 -19.32 3.15 -20.59
CA ILE A 137 -18.40 2.62 -21.61
C ILE A 137 -17.47 3.76 -22.04
N ILE A 138 -16.20 3.65 -21.62
CA ILE A 138 -15.17 4.62 -21.96
C ILE A 138 -14.47 4.15 -23.23
N ARG A 139 -14.77 4.79 -24.34
CA ARG A 139 -14.18 4.46 -25.63
C ARG A 139 -12.76 5.00 -25.71
N GLN A 140 -11.84 4.17 -26.15
CA GLN A 140 -10.44 4.55 -26.32
C GLN A 140 -10.14 4.76 -27.81
N GLU A 141 -9.75 5.99 -28.17
CA GLU A 141 -9.29 6.31 -29.53
C GLU A 141 -7.78 6.05 -29.70
N LEU A 142 -7.06 5.94 -28.59
CA LEU A 142 -5.61 5.70 -28.55
C LEU A 142 -5.32 4.43 -27.76
N THR A 143 -4.27 3.73 -28.16
CA THR A 143 -3.74 2.62 -27.36
C THR A 143 -3.12 3.20 -26.09
N PHE A 144 -3.84 3.07 -24.97
CA PHE A 144 -3.45 3.64 -23.69
C PHE A 144 -3.20 2.53 -22.66
N LYS A 145 -1.96 2.43 -22.25
CA LYS A 145 -1.56 1.53 -21.18
C LYS A 145 -1.79 2.20 -19.83
N ILE A 146 -2.88 1.82 -19.17
CA ILE A 146 -3.23 2.36 -17.85
C ILE A 146 -2.31 1.78 -16.80
N THR A 147 -1.71 2.64 -15.97
CA THR A 147 -0.89 2.29 -14.82
C THR A 147 -1.45 2.82 -13.51
N HIS A 148 -2.32 3.82 -13.58
CA HIS A 148 -2.94 4.47 -12.44
C HIS A 148 -4.43 4.67 -12.71
N PHE A 149 -5.21 4.46 -11.66
CA PHE A 149 -6.65 4.67 -11.65
C PHE A 149 -7.05 5.31 -10.33
N GLY A 150 -7.85 6.34 -10.38
CA GLY A 150 -8.38 6.99 -9.17
C GLY A 150 -9.67 7.73 -9.47
N VAL A 151 -10.43 8.00 -8.42
CA VAL A 151 -11.72 8.67 -8.47
C VAL A 151 -11.66 10.01 -7.77
N LEU A 152 -12.09 11.06 -8.44
CA LEU A 152 -12.10 12.43 -7.98
C LEU A 152 -13.51 13.01 -8.16
N SER A 153 -14.35 12.99 -7.11
CA SER A 153 -15.78 13.35 -7.20
C SER A 153 -16.49 12.61 -8.35
N GLU A 154 -17.07 13.34 -9.31
CA GLU A 154 -17.74 12.79 -10.49
C GLU A 154 -16.78 12.52 -11.67
N VAL A 155 -15.48 12.41 -11.42
CA VAL A 155 -14.46 12.27 -12.46
C VAL A 155 -13.56 11.08 -12.19
N ILE A 156 -13.28 10.31 -13.23
CA ILE A 156 -12.29 9.24 -13.22
C ILE A 156 -10.97 9.77 -13.77
N VAL A 157 -9.89 9.57 -13.03
CA VAL A 157 -8.54 9.95 -13.45
C VAL A 157 -7.77 8.69 -13.80
N LEU A 158 -7.26 8.64 -15.03
CA LEU A 158 -6.47 7.53 -15.57
C LEU A 158 -5.07 8.03 -15.92
N GLY A 159 -4.05 7.51 -15.28
CA GLY A 159 -2.66 7.74 -15.61
C GLY A 159 -2.05 6.56 -16.33
N GLY A 160 -1.11 6.81 -17.23
CA GLY A 160 -0.47 5.73 -17.96
C GLY A 160 0.39 6.24 -19.12
N TYR A 161 0.40 5.47 -20.22
CA TYR A 161 1.29 5.75 -21.34
C TYR A 161 0.61 5.55 -22.69
N VAL A 162 0.91 6.45 -23.62
CA VAL A 162 0.60 6.33 -25.05
C VAL A 162 1.93 6.35 -25.80
N ASN A 163 2.23 5.30 -26.57
CA ASN A 163 3.50 5.17 -27.30
C ASN A 163 4.75 5.40 -26.44
N ASN A 164 4.73 4.95 -25.18
CA ASN A 164 5.79 5.12 -24.15
C ASN A 164 5.90 6.53 -23.55
N ASP A 165 5.13 7.49 -23.96
CA ASP A 165 5.09 8.81 -23.33
C ASP A 165 3.99 8.84 -22.26
N PRO A 166 4.24 9.44 -21.09
CA PRO A 166 3.22 9.55 -20.05
C PRO A 166 2.00 10.31 -20.55
N ALA A 167 0.83 9.87 -20.14
CA ALA A 167 -0.43 10.52 -20.47
C ALA A 167 -1.39 10.44 -19.27
N ILE A 168 -2.21 11.45 -19.09
CA ILE A 168 -3.29 11.47 -18.12
C ILE A 168 -4.59 11.79 -18.84
N PHE A 169 -5.60 10.98 -18.57
CA PHE A 169 -6.95 11.16 -19.06
C PHE A 169 -7.89 11.38 -17.88
N ILE A 170 -8.87 12.23 -18.06
CA ILE A 170 -10.00 12.36 -17.16
C ILE A 170 -11.29 12.01 -17.89
N TYR A 171 -12.13 11.22 -17.25
CA TYR A 171 -13.45 10.87 -17.75
C TYR A 171 -14.50 11.41 -16.80
N ASP A 172 -15.33 12.30 -17.32
CA ASP A 172 -16.41 12.93 -16.58
C ASP A 172 -17.66 12.04 -16.63
N LEU A 173 -18.20 11.67 -15.48
CA LEU A 173 -19.32 10.74 -15.37
C LEU A 173 -20.66 11.38 -15.71
N GLU A 174 -20.79 12.70 -15.63
CA GLU A 174 -22.03 13.41 -15.97
C GLU A 174 -22.15 13.61 -17.49
N THR A 175 -21.06 14.07 -18.09
CA THR A 175 -21.03 14.37 -19.54
C THR A 175 -20.60 13.19 -20.41
N GLU A 176 -20.09 12.12 -19.79
CA GLU A 176 -19.52 10.92 -20.44
C GLU A 176 -18.36 11.25 -21.43
N ASN A 177 -17.66 12.34 -21.18
CA ASN A 177 -16.57 12.81 -22.03
C ASN A 177 -15.20 12.38 -21.49
N LEU A 178 -14.36 11.84 -22.38
CA LEU A 178 -12.95 11.56 -22.12
C LEU A 178 -12.09 12.73 -22.60
N LYS A 179 -11.31 13.33 -21.70
CA LYS A 179 -10.42 14.45 -21.96
C LYS A 179 -8.97 14.07 -21.67
N ILE A 180 -8.05 14.49 -22.52
CA ILE A 180 -6.61 14.35 -22.32
C ILE A 180 -6.09 15.58 -21.59
N ILE A 181 -5.32 15.39 -20.53
CA ILE A 181 -4.63 16.48 -19.84
C ILE A 181 -3.37 16.84 -20.64
N PRO A 182 -3.21 18.08 -21.07
CA PRO A 182 -2.02 18.49 -21.84
C PRO A 182 -0.76 18.54 -20.96
N GLY A 183 0.41 18.45 -21.61
CA GLY A 183 1.71 18.68 -20.96
C GLY A 183 2.37 17.45 -20.36
N PHE A 184 1.93 16.24 -20.76
CA PHE A 184 2.51 14.98 -20.32
C PHE A 184 3.22 14.18 -21.42
N PHE A 185 2.92 14.42 -22.69
CA PHE A 185 3.57 13.72 -23.81
C PHE A 185 5.00 14.24 -24.03
N ILE A 186 5.89 13.91 -23.10
CA ILE A 186 7.30 14.30 -23.14
C ILE A 186 8.12 13.02 -23.15
N SER A 187 8.91 12.83 -24.19
CA SER A 187 9.79 11.66 -24.33
C SER A 187 10.86 11.63 -23.23
N GLU A 188 11.27 10.40 -22.83
CA GLU A 188 12.24 10.16 -21.76
C GLU A 188 11.77 10.61 -20.36
N THR A 189 10.48 10.82 -20.19
CA THR A 189 9.86 11.08 -18.89
C THR A 189 9.12 9.84 -18.38
N GLU A 190 8.94 9.77 -17.08
CA GLU A 190 8.30 8.64 -16.41
C GLU A 190 7.32 9.17 -15.36
N LEU A 191 6.06 8.68 -15.38
CA LEU A 191 5.07 8.98 -14.36
C LEU A 191 5.37 8.17 -13.11
N LEU A 192 5.83 8.81 -12.04
CA LEU A 192 6.17 8.15 -10.77
C LEU A 192 4.93 7.90 -9.91
N GLU A 193 3.99 8.83 -9.89
CA GLU A 193 2.77 8.73 -9.10
C GLU A 193 1.64 9.54 -9.72
N LEU A 194 0.44 9.04 -9.57
CA LEU A 194 -0.81 9.77 -9.72
C LEU A 194 -1.57 9.66 -8.40
N ARG A 195 -1.67 10.75 -7.65
CA ARG A 195 -2.33 10.77 -6.34
C ARG A 195 -3.62 11.56 -6.38
N ILE A 196 -4.71 10.96 -5.88
CA ILE A 196 -5.97 11.66 -5.61
C ILE A 196 -5.88 12.29 -4.22
N ASN A 197 -6.09 13.59 -4.12
CA ASN A 197 -6.06 14.34 -2.89
C ASN A 197 -7.46 14.44 -2.25
N THR A 198 -7.49 14.69 -0.93
CA THR A 198 -8.73 14.85 -0.18
C THR A 198 -9.49 16.15 -0.51
N ASN A 199 -8.77 17.17 -0.99
CA ASN A 199 -9.31 18.47 -1.37
C ASN A 199 -9.85 18.53 -2.82
N ASN A 200 -10.19 17.40 -3.39
CA ASN A 200 -10.75 17.28 -4.74
C ASN A 200 -9.80 17.74 -5.86
N THR A 201 -8.51 17.51 -5.68
CA THR A 201 -7.44 17.69 -6.67
C THR A 201 -6.69 16.38 -6.90
N PHE A 202 -5.83 16.32 -7.89
CA PHE A 202 -4.89 15.20 -8.05
C PHE A 202 -3.50 15.69 -8.42
N ASN A 203 -2.49 14.97 -7.92
CA ASN A 203 -1.09 15.20 -8.20
C ASN A 203 -0.60 14.21 -9.26
N ALA A 204 0.26 14.69 -10.15
CA ALA A 204 1.06 13.86 -11.04
C ALA A 204 2.55 14.18 -10.78
N LEU A 205 3.28 13.18 -10.30
CA LEU A 205 4.72 13.26 -10.09
C LEU A 205 5.42 12.56 -11.27
N ILE A 206 6.30 13.31 -11.94
CA ILE A 206 7.01 12.84 -13.13
C ILE A 206 8.51 13.00 -12.90
N ILE A 207 9.30 12.09 -13.43
CA ILE A 207 10.74 12.25 -13.53
C ILE A 207 11.14 12.44 -15.00
N ASP A 208 11.87 13.52 -15.27
CA ASP A 208 12.55 13.76 -16.53
C ASP A 208 13.96 13.17 -16.47
N ARG A 209 14.22 12.16 -17.30
CA ARG A 209 15.49 11.44 -17.36
C ARG A 209 16.36 11.88 -18.53
N ASN A 210 15.94 12.92 -19.26
CA ASN A 210 16.67 13.38 -20.43
C ASN A 210 18.12 13.73 -20.06
N SER A 211 19.07 12.95 -20.59
CA SER A 211 20.50 13.12 -20.26
C SER A 211 21.14 14.36 -20.90
N LYS A 212 20.47 14.98 -21.87
CA LYS A 212 20.97 16.21 -22.55
C LYS A 212 20.68 17.46 -21.74
N GLU A 213 19.71 17.39 -20.84
CA GLU A 213 19.33 18.44 -19.90
C GLU A 213 19.57 17.96 -18.46
N LYS A 214 19.40 18.85 -17.51
CA LYS A 214 19.45 18.48 -16.10
C LYS A 214 18.23 17.61 -15.77
N LYS A 215 18.44 16.49 -15.09
CA LYS A 215 17.37 15.65 -14.58
C LYS A 215 16.49 16.44 -13.61
N ARG A 216 15.19 16.28 -13.69
CA ARG A 216 14.21 17.02 -12.87
C ARG A 216 13.10 16.12 -12.35
N LEU A 217 12.65 16.42 -11.14
CA LEU A 217 11.33 15.99 -10.68
C LEU A 217 10.34 17.08 -11.07
N ILE A 218 9.24 16.71 -11.68
CA ILE A 218 8.17 17.61 -12.10
C ILE A 218 6.92 17.20 -11.35
N LEU A 219 6.36 18.12 -10.61
CA LEU A 219 5.10 17.95 -9.89
C LEU A 219 4.05 18.87 -10.51
N LYS A 220 2.92 18.27 -10.86
CA LYS A 220 1.75 19.03 -11.34
C LYS A 220 0.52 18.63 -10.54
N THR A 221 -0.25 19.62 -10.08
CA THR A 221 -1.54 19.41 -9.41
C THR A 221 -2.65 20.00 -10.27
N PHE A 222 -3.72 19.24 -10.41
CA PHE A 222 -4.88 19.59 -11.21
C PHE A 222 -6.16 19.50 -10.38
N ASP A 223 -7.16 20.31 -10.75
CA ASP A 223 -8.52 20.14 -10.27
C ASP A 223 -9.29 19.06 -11.05
N ALA A 224 -10.55 18.81 -10.65
CA ALA A 224 -11.42 17.83 -11.30
C ALA A 224 -11.74 18.16 -12.78
N THR A 225 -11.61 19.41 -13.20
CA THR A 225 -11.79 19.81 -14.61
C THR A 225 -10.55 19.59 -15.45
N GLY A 226 -9.42 19.23 -14.81
CA GLY A 226 -8.09 19.12 -15.41
C GLY A 226 -7.41 20.47 -15.64
N ALA A 227 -7.84 21.53 -14.92
CA ALA A 227 -7.13 22.78 -14.89
C ALA A 227 -5.91 22.66 -13.98
N LEU A 228 -4.77 23.15 -14.47
CA LEU A 228 -3.50 23.15 -13.73
C LEU A 228 -3.57 24.17 -12.59
N LEU A 229 -3.39 23.72 -11.36
CA LEU A 229 -3.38 24.55 -10.16
C LEU A 229 -1.96 24.83 -9.66
N PHE A 230 -1.05 23.86 -9.83
CA PHE A 230 0.30 23.89 -9.28
C PHE A 230 1.26 23.22 -10.26
N ASP A 231 2.40 23.83 -10.51
CA ASP A 231 3.47 23.29 -11.38
C ASP A 231 4.83 23.63 -10.76
N ASP A 232 5.60 22.62 -10.39
CA ASP A 232 6.93 22.79 -9.85
C ASP A 232 7.92 21.86 -10.54
N SER A 233 9.16 22.32 -10.73
CA SER A 233 10.22 21.60 -11.41
C SER A 233 11.51 21.67 -10.61
N ILE A 234 11.85 20.59 -9.92
CA ILE A 234 12.95 20.50 -8.96
C ILE A 234 14.15 19.86 -9.63
N GLU A 235 15.28 20.55 -9.69
CA GLU A 235 16.53 20.04 -10.28
C GLU A 235 17.18 18.96 -9.37
N ILE A 236 17.64 17.86 -9.99
CA ILE A 236 18.38 16.80 -9.33
C ILE A 236 19.87 16.98 -9.61
N ASP A 237 20.71 16.86 -8.59
CA ASP A 237 22.16 16.94 -8.79
C ASP A 237 22.66 15.87 -9.77
N GLY A 238 23.64 16.22 -10.61
CA GLY A 238 24.10 15.36 -11.70
C GLY A 238 24.77 14.04 -11.27
N LYS A 239 25.06 13.84 -9.98
CA LYS A 239 25.69 12.64 -9.44
C LYS A 239 24.68 11.61 -8.95
N ARG A 240 23.45 12.04 -8.66
CA ARG A 240 22.36 11.22 -8.16
C ARG A 240 21.29 10.98 -9.22
N SER A 241 20.52 9.94 -9.01
CA SER A 241 19.30 9.65 -9.78
C SER A 241 18.19 9.26 -8.82
N ILE A 242 17.00 9.74 -9.08
CA ILE A 242 15.80 9.32 -8.37
C ILE A 242 15.30 8.00 -8.97
N LEU A 243 14.97 7.04 -8.12
CA LEU A 243 14.45 5.73 -8.54
C LEU A 243 12.94 5.64 -8.38
N SER A 244 12.40 6.19 -7.30
CA SER A 244 10.97 6.21 -7.01
C SER A 244 10.60 7.49 -6.30
N GLY A 245 9.32 7.82 -6.29
CA GLY A 245 8.81 8.98 -5.59
C GLY A 245 7.32 8.88 -5.38
N ILE A 246 6.87 9.35 -4.22
CA ILE A 246 5.46 9.56 -3.88
C ILE A 246 5.30 10.91 -3.22
N THR A 247 4.08 11.45 -3.29
CA THR A 247 3.74 12.77 -2.75
C THR A 247 2.88 12.63 -1.50
N SER A 248 2.89 13.65 -0.65
CA SER A 248 1.85 13.86 0.35
C SER A 248 0.60 14.47 -0.30
N THR A 249 -0.49 14.59 0.44
CA THR A 249 -1.60 15.44 0.05
C THR A 249 -1.15 16.91 0.08
N LEU A 250 -1.71 17.73 -0.80
CA LEU A 250 -1.49 19.18 -0.75
C LEU A 250 -2.23 19.77 0.45
N ILE A 251 -1.50 20.26 1.44
CA ILE A 251 -2.02 20.92 2.63
C ILE A 251 -1.42 22.32 2.73
N ASN A 252 -2.24 23.35 2.83
CA ASN A 252 -1.82 24.75 2.93
C ASN A 252 -0.79 25.18 1.88
N ASP A 253 -0.97 24.72 0.63
CA ASP A 253 -0.06 24.95 -0.50
C ASP A 253 1.34 24.31 -0.35
N GLU A 254 1.52 23.44 0.62
CA GLU A 254 2.73 22.65 0.84
C GLU A 254 2.50 21.18 0.53
N LEU A 255 3.49 20.54 -0.08
CA LEU A 255 3.46 19.14 -0.45
C LEU A 255 4.86 18.54 -0.31
N LEU A 256 4.97 17.44 0.43
CA LEU A 256 6.21 16.68 0.52
C LEU A 256 6.29 15.67 -0.62
N ILE A 257 7.42 15.66 -1.32
CA ILE A 257 7.83 14.56 -2.21
C ILE A 257 8.92 13.77 -1.50
N SER A 258 8.79 12.46 -1.44
CA SER A 258 9.83 11.59 -0.91
C SER A 258 9.91 10.28 -1.69
N GLY A 259 11.09 9.67 -1.69
CA GLY A 259 11.33 8.46 -2.44
C GLY A 259 12.74 7.92 -2.28
N THR A 260 13.13 7.01 -3.16
CA THR A 260 14.47 6.41 -3.14
C THR A 260 15.39 7.06 -4.19
N TRP A 261 16.68 7.16 -3.86
CA TRP A 261 17.70 7.69 -4.76
C TRP A 261 18.89 6.73 -4.88
N THR A 262 19.67 6.89 -5.95
CA THR A 262 20.88 6.11 -6.21
C THR A 262 22.03 6.99 -6.71
N VAL A 263 23.23 6.42 -6.71
CA VAL A 263 24.41 7.03 -7.34
C VAL A 263 24.50 6.58 -8.80
N GLY A 264 24.62 7.54 -9.72
CA GLY A 264 24.72 7.27 -11.15
C GLY A 264 23.46 6.64 -11.74
N THR A 265 23.58 5.48 -12.40
CA THR A 265 22.50 4.78 -13.12
C THR A 265 22.13 3.43 -12.49
N SER A 266 22.53 3.18 -11.23
CA SER A 266 22.20 1.94 -10.54
C SER A 266 20.67 1.81 -10.35
N LYS A 267 20.16 0.57 -10.41
CA LYS A 267 18.78 0.23 -10.06
C LYS A 267 18.59 -0.04 -8.55
N GLN A 268 19.69 -0.08 -7.80
CA GLN A 268 19.68 -0.29 -6.36
C GLN A 268 19.80 1.05 -5.65
N ALA A 269 18.96 1.26 -4.65
CA ALA A 269 18.90 2.50 -3.90
C ALA A 269 20.12 2.64 -2.96
N SER A 270 20.55 3.88 -2.78
CA SER A 270 21.56 4.29 -1.82
C SER A 270 20.96 4.98 -0.60
N GLY A 271 19.71 5.43 -0.68
CA GLY A 271 19.04 6.11 0.41
C GLY A 271 17.65 6.62 0.04
N ILE A 272 17.11 7.45 0.91
CA ILE A 272 15.84 8.14 0.79
C ILE A 272 16.12 9.62 0.53
N TYR A 273 15.24 10.29 -0.21
CA TYR A 273 15.24 11.73 -0.34
C TYR A 273 13.92 12.32 0.12
N SER A 274 13.94 13.59 0.46
CA SER A 274 12.75 14.40 0.68
C SER A 274 12.93 15.79 0.10
N VAL A 275 11.85 16.39 -0.37
CA VAL A 275 11.82 17.78 -0.81
C VAL A 275 10.40 18.31 -0.67
N LEU A 276 10.27 19.55 -0.16
CA LEU A 276 9.01 20.27 -0.22
C LEU A 276 8.87 20.88 -1.62
N ALA A 277 7.72 20.66 -2.23
CA ALA A 277 7.38 21.37 -3.45
C ALA A 277 6.87 22.77 -3.09
N ASP A 278 7.50 23.79 -3.68
CA ASP A 278 7.14 25.19 -3.53
C ASP A 278 7.43 25.92 -4.84
N PRO A 279 6.40 26.31 -5.61
CA PRO A 279 6.60 26.97 -6.90
C PRO A 279 7.18 28.39 -6.81
N PHE A 280 7.27 28.94 -5.59
CA PHE A 280 7.75 30.32 -5.37
C PHE A 280 9.20 30.38 -4.90
N SER A 281 9.80 29.26 -4.52
CA SER A 281 11.18 29.18 -4.08
C SER A 281 11.85 27.85 -4.43
N ASP A 282 13.13 27.91 -4.81
CA ASP A 282 13.93 26.72 -5.02
C ASP A 282 14.16 25.98 -3.70
N GLN A 283 13.59 24.80 -3.55
CA GLN A 283 13.77 23.96 -2.38
C GLN A 283 14.86 22.91 -2.63
N PRO A 284 15.87 22.82 -1.76
CA PRO A 284 16.91 21.83 -1.92
C PRO A 284 16.40 20.42 -1.59
N ILE A 285 16.71 19.44 -2.44
CA ILE A 285 16.46 18.05 -2.13
C ILE A 285 17.37 17.62 -0.98
N LYS A 286 16.78 17.11 0.11
CA LYS A 286 17.49 16.52 1.24
C LYS A 286 17.72 15.03 0.98
N PHE A 287 18.96 14.59 1.03
CA PHE A 287 19.34 13.19 0.76
C PHE A 287 19.83 12.51 2.04
N TYR A 288 19.23 11.38 2.37
CA TYR A 288 19.57 10.55 3.51
C TYR A 288 20.07 9.20 3.00
N ASP A 289 21.32 8.85 3.26
CA ASP A 289 21.84 7.54 2.91
C ASP A 289 21.45 6.48 3.94
N PHE A 290 21.31 5.24 3.52
CA PHE A 290 20.87 4.14 4.39
C PHE A 290 21.80 3.86 5.57
N GLY A 291 23.09 4.19 5.47
CA GLY A 291 24.03 4.02 6.56
C GLY A 291 23.93 5.11 7.63
N GLY A 292 23.29 6.22 7.31
CA GLY A 292 23.01 7.31 8.24
C GLY A 292 21.71 7.13 9.03
N LEU A 293 20.87 6.17 8.64
CA LEU A 293 19.63 5.84 9.33
C LEU A 293 19.92 4.95 10.56
N GLU A 294 19.15 5.11 11.63
CA GLU A 294 19.39 4.40 12.88
C GLU A 294 19.02 2.92 12.76
N HIS A 295 17.83 2.62 12.24
CA HIS A 295 17.24 1.28 12.23
C HIS A 295 17.30 0.58 10.87
N PHE A 296 17.49 1.30 9.77
CA PHE A 296 17.35 0.77 8.41
C PHE A 296 18.20 -0.48 8.11
N LEU A 297 19.33 -0.66 8.79
CA LEU A 297 20.23 -1.80 8.56
C LEU A 297 19.99 -3.00 9.49
N GLU A 298 18.91 -3.03 10.27
CA GLU A 298 18.62 -4.12 11.24
C GLU A 298 18.36 -5.48 10.58
N TYR A 299 17.95 -5.52 9.31
CA TYR A 299 17.83 -6.78 8.56
C TYR A 299 19.18 -7.41 8.19
N GLN A 300 20.28 -6.70 8.41
CA GLN A 300 21.63 -7.20 8.19
C GLN A 300 22.20 -7.79 9.48
N SER A 301 23.19 -8.70 9.33
CA SER A 301 23.94 -9.13 10.52
C SER A 301 24.62 -7.94 11.21
N PRO A 302 24.75 -7.91 12.55
CA PRO A 302 25.34 -6.77 13.29
C PRO A 302 26.72 -6.36 12.75
N LYS A 303 27.56 -7.32 12.40
CA LYS A 303 28.90 -7.06 11.82
C LYS A 303 28.79 -6.34 10.47
N ARG A 304 27.85 -6.74 9.62
CA ARG A 304 27.64 -6.15 8.29
C ARG A 304 27.03 -4.76 8.41
N ALA A 305 26.04 -4.58 9.29
CA ALA A 305 25.43 -3.27 9.59
C ALA A 305 26.47 -2.27 10.07
N ALA A 306 27.31 -2.64 11.05
CA ALA A 306 28.40 -1.79 11.56
C ALA A 306 29.40 -1.40 10.46
N LYS A 307 29.79 -2.34 9.61
CA LYS A 307 30.67 -2.07 8.45
C LYS A 307 30.06 -1.09 7.47
N LEU A 308 28.74 -1.22 7.18
CA LEU A 308 28.04 -0.32 6.27
C LEU A 308 27.90 1.08 6.87
N LYS A 309 27.55 1.22 8.16
CA LYS A 309 27.51 2.50 8.88
C LYS A 309 28.88 3.18 8.86
N GLN A 310 29.96 2.44 9.12
CA GLN A 310 31.31 2.97 9.08
C GLN A 310 31.69 3.45 7.66
N LYS A 311 31.34 2.68 6.62
CA LYS A 311 31.60 3.08 5.21
C LYS A 311 30.86 4.38 4.86
N SER A 312 29.62 4.54 5.31
CA SER A 312 28.86 5.78 5.15
C SER A 312 29.56 6.97 5.80
N LEU A 313 29.98 6.81 7.06
CA LEU A 313 30.68 7.86 7.79
C LEU A 313 32.00 8.27 7.11
N GLN A 314 32.78 7.28 6.65
CA GLN A 314 34.03 7.53 5.92
C GLN A 314 33.78 8.29 4.62
N ALA A 315 32.76 7.91 3.85
CA ALA A 315 32.41 8.60 2.62
C ALA A 315 32.01 10.07 2.88
N LYS A 316 31.18 10.32 3.89
CA LYS A 316 30.80 11.67 4.31
C LYS A 316 32.01 12.51 4.74
N THR A 317 32.90 11.92 5.54
CA THR A 317 34.13 12.60 6.00
C THR A 317 35.06 12.92 4.83
N ALA A 318 35.11 12.07 3.80
CA ALA A 318 35.88 12.30 2.57
C ALA A 318 35.19 13.24 1.55
N GLY A 319 33.99 13.76 1.86
CA GLY A 319 33.21 14.60 0.95
C GLY A 319 32.69 13.85 -0.29
N THR A 320 32.58 12.50 -0.20
CA THR A 320 32.04 11.67 -1.27
C THR A 320 30.63 11.18 -0.93
N ILE A 321 29.88 10.81 -1.96
CA ILE A 321 28.50 10.29 -1.78
C ILE A 321 28.57 8.82 -1.35
N PRO A 322 27.95 8.42 -0.23
CA PRO A 322 27.85 7.02 0.15
C PRO A 322 27.05 6.22 -0.89
N ASP A 323 27.64 5.14 -1.39
CA ASP A 323 26.99 4.24 -2.36
C ASP A 323 26.59 2.93 -1.67
N PHE A 324 25.28 2.79 -1.45
CA PHE A 324 24.64 1.56 -0.97
C PHE A 324 24.01 0.82 -2.14
N LYS A 325 23.78 -0.47 -1.93
CA LYS A 325 23.14 -1.33 -2.94
C LYS A 325 22.02 -2.13 -2.28
N ALA A 326 20.89 -1.48 -2.05
CA ALA A 326 19.69 -2.11 -1.55
C ALA A 326 18.55 -1.97 -2.57
N TYR A 327 17.80 -3.03 -2.80
CA TYR A 327 16.51 -2.90 -3.47
C TYR A 327 15.51 -2.41 -2.42
N ALA A 328 15.03 -1.20 -2.57
CA ALA A 328 14.07 -0.58 -1.66
C ALA A 328 13.00 0.15 -2.47
N SER A 329 11.76 0.07 -2.01
CA SER A 329 10.62 0.74 -2.61
C SER A 329 9.83 1.50 -1.56
N VAL A 330 9.34 2.66 -1.93
CA VAL A 330 8.38 3.41 -1.12
C VAL A 330 7.00 2.78 -1.31
N MET A 331 6.25 2.64 -0.22
CA MET A 331 4.97 1.95 -0.21
C MET A 331 3.80 2.87 0.09
N ARG A 332 3.91 3.70 1.10
CA ARG A 332 2.83 4.57 1.56
C ARG A 332 3.39 5.81 2.22
N MET A 333 2.76 6.96 1.95
CA MET A 333 2.99 8.21 2.68
C MET A 333 1.69 8.67 3.32
N GLU A 334 1.77 9.08 4.57
CA GLU A 334 0.66 9.61 5.35
C GLU A 334 1.05 10.94 5.97
N GLU A 335 0.15 11.91 5.87
CA GLU A 335 0.23 13.16 6.58
C GLU A 335 -0.23 12.96 8.03
N ARG A 336 0.40 13.67 8.94
CA ARG A 336 0.10 13.63 10.36
C ARG A 336 0.26 15.03 10.96
N LEU A 337 -0.27 15.22 12.16
CA LEU A 337 -0.10 16.48 12.87
C LEU A 337 1.40 16.74 13.08
N GLY A 338 1.92 17.81 12.45
CA GLY A 338 3.31 18.22 12.56
C GLY A 338 4.31 17.51 11.64
N GLY A 339 3.87 16.80 10.59
CA GLY A 339 4.78 16.21 9.60
C GLY A 339 4.23 15.05 8.78
N TYR A 340 5.13 14.15 8.36
CA TYR A 340 4.82 13.08 7.42
C TYR A 340 5.45 11.77 7.85
N ALA A 341 4.82 10.65 7.52
CA ALA A 341 5.33 9.32 7.71
C ALA A 341 5.42 8.57 6.37
N LEU A 342 6.59 8.00 6.06
CA LEU A 342 6.86 7.27 4.82
C LEU A 342 7.21 5.81 5.13
N LEU A 343 6.41 4.89 4.65
CA LEU A 343 6.68 3.45 4.69
C LEU A 343 7.52 3.05 3.48
N THR A 344 8.61 2.31 3.75
CA THR A 344 9.53 1.79 2.73
C THR A 344 9.80 0.33 2.99
N GLU A 345 9.89 -0.50 1.97
CA GLU A 345 10.26 -1.91 2.12
C GLU A 345 11.54 -2.24 1.36
N VAL A 346 12.37 -3.07 1.99
CA VAL A 346 13.60 -3.63 1.41
C VAL A 346 13.31 -5.04 0.95
N TYR A 347 13.69 -5.34 -0.29
CA TYR A 347 13.42 -6.63 -0.91
C TYR A 347 14.65 -7.22 -1.61
N GLN A 348 14.58 -8.50 -1.86
CA GLN A 348 15.56 -9.23 -2.65
C GLN A 348 14.85 -9.90 -3.83
N PRO A 349 15.06 -9.43 -5.07
CA PRO A 349 14.50 -10.08 -6.23
C PRO A 349 15.09 -11.47 -6.41
N SER A 350 14.34 -12.41 -6.98
CA SER A 350 14.87 -13.72 -7.32
C SER A 350 15.95 -13.61 -8.39
N ALA A 351 16.82 -14.64 -8.46
CA ALA A 351 17.93 -14.69 -9.44
C ALA A 351 17.47 -14.67 -10.91
N ASN A 352 16.21 -15.02 -11.18
CA ASN A 352 15.61 -15.00 -12.51
C ASN A 352 15.02 -13.65 -12.92
N PHE A 353 15.19 -12.63 -12.11
CA PHE A 353 14.87 -11.25 -12.47
C PHE A 353 15.91 -10.76 -13.50
N ASN A 354 15.90 -11.37 -14.69
CA ASN A 354 16.69 -10.89 -15.83
C ASN A 354 16.09 -9.56 -16.27
N SER A 355 16.60 -8.50 -15.67
CA SER A 355 16.46 -7.16 -16.21
C SER A 355 17.18 -7.12 -17.55
N THR A 356 16.49 -7.47 -18.63
CA THR A 356 16.95 -7.03 -19.94
C THR A 356 16.97 -5.50 -19.90
N PRO A 357 18.07 -4.86 -20.31
CA PRO A 357 18.25 -3.39 -20.20
C PRO A 357 17.23 -2.57 -21.00
N TYR A 358 16.37 -3.22 -21.74
CA TYR A 358 15.37 -2.62 -22.64
C TYR A 358 13.93 -2.80 -22.20
N MET A 359 13.67 -3.21 -20.97
CA MET A 359 12.35 -3.01 -20.44
C MET A 359 12.26 -1.55 -20.01
N THR A 360 12.02 -0.71 -21.03
CA THR A 360 11.50 0.65 -20.88
C THR A 360 10.47 0.68 -19.78
N GLY A 361 10.60 1.60 -18.84
CA GLY A 361 9.74 2.06 -17.74
C GLY A 361 8.59 1.21 -17.20
N PHE A 362 8.11 0.25 -17.95
CA PHE A 362 6.90 -0.53 -17.72
C PHE A 362 7.08 -1.79 -16.88
N SER A 363 8.28 -2.21 -16.63
CA SER A 363 8.61 -3.31 -15.73
C SER A 363 9.42 -2.83 -14.54
N ASN A 364 9.34 -1.56 -14.22
CA ASN A 364 9.88 -1.07 -12.99
C ASN A 364 9.00 -1.64 -11.86
N PRO A 365 9.51 -2.54 -11.00
CA PRO A 365 8.75 -3.03 -9.85
C PRO A 365 8.39 -1.94 -8.85
N TYR A 366 8.78 -0.70 -9.11
CA TYR A 366 8.49 0.49 -8.31
C TYR A 366 7.13 1.15 -8.64
N TYR A 367 6.40 0.68 -9.66
CA TYR A 367 5.14 1.27 -10.06
C TYR A 367 3.96 0.64 -9.35
N TYR A 368 3.75 1.07 -8.14
CA TYR A 368 2.54 0.85 -7.39
C TYR A 368 1.92 2.19 -6.99
N GLY A 369 1.71 3.02 -7.99
CA GLY A 369 0.77 4.11 -7.86
C GLY A 369 -0.63 3.55 -7.83
N GLY A 370 -1.01 2.89 -6.76
CA GLY A 370 -2.41 2.76 -6.45
C GLY A 370 -2.92 4.17 -6.19
N GLY A 371 -3.98 4.58 -6.89
CA GLY A 371 -4.71 5.77 -6.48
C GLY A 371 -4.94 5.65 -4.98
N TYR A 372 -4.40 6.58 -4.23
CA TYR A 372 -4.67 6.65 -2.81
C TYR A 372 -6.15 7.00 -2.65
N SER A 373 -6.98 6.01 -2.52
CA SER A 373 -8.16 6.20 -1.69
C SER A 373 -7.61 6.57 -0.31
N PRO A 374 -8.11 7.61 0.37
CA PRO A 374 -7.69 7.92 1.74
C PRO A 374 -7.86 6.75 2.70
N TYR A 375 -8.44 5.65 2.24
CA TYR A 375 -8.74 4.44 2.98
C TYR A 375 -7.98 3.19 2.53
N GLY A 376 -7.02 3.27 1.61
CA GLY A 376 -6.23 2.09 1.34
C GLY A 376 -5.62 1.95 -0.05
N TYR A 377 -4.49 1.33 -0.04
CA TYR A 377 -3.77 0.74 -1.13
C TYR A 377 -4.67 -0.26 -1.90
N ASN A 378 -4.68 -0.19 -3.22
CA ASN A 378 -5.35 -1.16 -4.06
C ASN A 378 -4.37 -2.29 -4.46
N PRO A 379 -4.28 -3.41 -3.73
CA PRO A 379 -3.33 -4.47 -4.01
C PRO A 379 -3.58 -5.18 -5.35
N PHE A 380 -4.77 -4.99 -5.94
CA PHE A 380 -5.16 -5.63 -7.19
C PHE A 380 -4.56 -4.96 -8.42
N MET A 381 -4.33 -3.67 -8.39
CA MET A 381 -3.64 -2.99 -9.47
C MET A 381 -2.24 -3.58 -9.68
N SER A 382 -1.55 -3.96 -8.60
CA SER A 382 -0.23 -4.57 -8.69
C SER A 382 -0.21 -5.98 -9.31
N ARG A 383 -1.19 -6.81 -9.01
CA ARG A 383 -1.26 -8.19 -9.54
C ARG A 383 -1.62 -8.25 -11.02
N TYR A 384 -2.56 -7.40 -11.45
CA TYR A 384 -3.01 -7.41 -12.84
C TYR A 384 -2.04 -6.71 -13.80
N TYR A 385 -1.31 -5.71 -13.35
CA TYR A 385 -0.36 -5.00 -14.21
C TYR A 385 0.97 -5.74 -14.43
N ASN A 386 1.34 -6.65 -13.55
CA ASN A 386 2.47 -7.56 -13.80
C ASN A 386 2.11 -8.74 -14.71
N SER A 387 0.81 -9.02 -14.91
CA SER A 387 0.33 -10.17 -15.67
C SER A 387 0.31 -10.02 -17.20
N PRO A 388 -0.02 -8.86 -17.82
CA PRO A 388 -0.21 -8.79 -19.28
C PRO A 388 1.04 -9.03 -20.11
N TYR A 389 2.23 -8.81 -19.56
CA TYR A 389 3.49 -8.99 -20.30
C TYR A 389 4.06 -10.41 -20.27
N GLN A 390 3.56 -11.27 -19.40
CA GLN A 390 4.01 -12.66 -19.33
C GLN A 390 3.39 -13.56 -20.40
N TYR A 391 2.27 -13.14 -21.00
CA TYR A 391 1.56 -13.97 -21.99
C TYR A 391 2.17 -13.97 -23.40
N ASN A 392 3.01 -12.99 -23.74
CA ASN A 392 3.56 -12.91 -25.11
C ASN A 392 4.95 -13.54 -25.29
N ASN A 393 5.62 -14.02 -24.23
CA ASN A 393 6.98 -14.59 -24.37
C ASN A 393 7.17 -15.96 -23.70
N GLY A 394 6.13 -16.79 -23.62
CA GLY A 394 6.21 -18.09 -22.96
C GLY A 394 6.28 -17.97 -21.42
N PRO A 395 6.30 -19.09 -20.67
CA PRO A 395 6.26 -19.06 -19.22
C PRO A 395 7.57 -18.51 -18.65
N SER A 396 7.75 -17.20 -18.67
CA SER A 396 8.75 -16.54 -17.84
C SER A 396 8.20 -16.60 -16.42
N GLN A 397 8.72 -17.52 -15.63
CA GLN A 397 8.52 -17.57 -14.20
C GLN A 397 8.91 -16.18 -13.64
N VAL A 398 7.93 -15.39 -13.25
CA VAL A 398 8.18 -14.24 -12.36
C VAL A 398 8.76 -14.86 -11.12
N GLY A 399 10.01 -14.57 -10.87
CA GLY A 399 10.67 -15.17 -9.75
C GLY A 399 10.13 -14.57 -8.46
N GLU A 400 9.97 -15.42 -7.46
CA GLU A 400 9.57 -15.07 -6.12
C GLU A 400 10.48 -13.98 -5.53
N THR A 401 9.90 -12.85 -5.11
CA THR A 401 10.60 -11.75 -4.45
C THR A 401 10.53 -11.95 -2.94
N LYS A 402 11.68 -11.91 -2.25
CA LYS A 402 11.72 -11.93 -0.79
C LYS A 402 11.65 -10.51 -0.26
N ILE A 403 10.74 -10.26 0.67
CA ILE A 403 10.66 -8.99 1.39
C ILE A 403 11.37 -9.19 2.73
N LEU A 404 12.34 -8.31 3.02
CA LEU A 404 13.28 -8.52 4.13
C LEU A 404 12.99 -7.61 5.32
N TYR A 405 12.51 -6.40 5.05
CA TYR A 405 12.46 -5.35 6.05
C TYR A 405 11.49 -4.26 5.66
N SER A 406 10.76 -3.74 6.63
CA SER A 406 9.93 -2.56 6.49
C SER A 406 10.49 -1.45 7.37
N SER A 407 10.61 -0.25 6.82
CA SER A 407 11.08 0.94 7.52
C SER A 407 10.06 2.06 7.43
N LEU A 408 9.75 2.67 8.57
CA LEU A 408 8.93 3.87 8.66
C LEU A 408 9.82 5.06 8.95
N LEU A 409 9.85 6.02 8.05
CA LEU A 409 10.60 7.26 8.19
C LEU A 409 9.66 8.41 8.54
N VAL A 410 10.00 9.18 9.54
CA VAL A 410 9.18 10.30 10.04
C VAL A 410 9.88 11.61 9.73
N PHE A 411 9.16 12.49 9.06
CA PHE A 411 9.63 13.83 8.68
C PHE A 411 8.81 14.90 9.41
N ASP A 412 9.46 16.02 9.72
CA ASP A 412 8.76 17.22 10.17
C ASP A 412 8.05 17.94 9.01
N ILE A 413 7.34 19.02 9.30
CA ILE A 413 6.64 19.83 8.30
C ILE A 413 7.58 20.44 7.25
N THR A 414 8.88 20.58 7.56
CA THR A 414 9.89 21.08 6.61
C THR A 414 10.47 19.98 5.72
N GLY A 415 9.95 18.75 5.83
CA GLY A 415 10.49 17.58 5.14
C GLY A 415 11.87 17.15 5.65
N THR A 416 12.26 17.53 6.87
CA THR A 416 13.48 17.03 7.51
C THR A 416 13.21 15.73 8.23
N LEU A 417 14.02 14.70 7.97
CA LEU A 417 13.92 13.42 8.67
C LEU A 417 14.21 13.60 10.16
N ILE A 418 13.26 13.20 11.00
CA ILE A 418 13.36 13.29 12.48
C ILE A 418 13.79 11.94 13.04
N SER A 419 13.19 10.84 12.57
CA SER A 419 13.42 9.49 13.10
C SER A 419 13.12 8.44 12.03
N ASP A 420 13.68 7.26 12.21
CA ASP A 420 13.34 6.06 11.46
C ASP A 420 13.06 4.89 12.40
N TYR A 421 12.16 4.01 12.01
CA TYR A 421 11.74 2.82 12.74
C TYR A 421 11.77 1.63 11.81
N GLY A 422 11.88 0.41 12.35
CA GLY A 422 12.03 -0.73 11.49
C GLY A 422 11.40 -2.03 11.98
N LEU A 423 11.06 -2.89 11.06
CA LEU A 423 10.51 -4.22 11.32
C LEU A 423 11.16 -5.24 10.38
N VAL A 424 11.86 -6.20 10.96
CA VAL A 424 12.40 -7.33 10.21
C VAL A 424 11.27 -8.27 9.82
N LEU A 425 11.15 -8.55 8.52
CA LEU A 425 10.12 -9.41 7.95
C LEU A 425 10.71 -10.82 7.77
N GLU A 426 10.20 -11.77 8.53
CA GLU A 426 10.69 -13.14 8.47
C GLU A 426 9.93 -13.93 7.40
N GLU A 427 10.68 -14.56 6.49
CA GLU A 427 10.17 -15.51 5.49
C GLU A 427 9.06 -14.97 4.58
N GLN A 428 9.00 -13.65 4.41
CA GLN A 428 8.01 -13.05 3.54
C GLN A 428 8.43 -13.16 2.07
N LYS A 429 7.50 -13.61 1.23
CA LYS A 429 7.68 -13.80 -0.18
C LYS A 429 6.46 -13.31 -0.95
N SER A 430 6.66 -12.75 -2.12
CA SER A 430 5.60 -12.31 -3.01
C SER A 430 5.95 -12.60 -4.46
N ASN A 431 4.95 -12.86 -5.29
CA ASN A 431 5.11 -13.00 -6.74
C ASN A 431 5.26 -11.65 -7.45
N GLY A 432 5.32 -10.57 -6.70
CA GLY A 432 5.50 -9.20 -7.16
C GLY A 432 6.07 -8.35 -6.04
N LEU A 433 6.07 -7.04 -6.23
CA LEU A 433 6.45 -6.09 -5.21
C LEU A 433 5.17 -5.50 -4.58
N GLU A 434 4.58 -6.25 -3.67
CA GLU A 434 3.41 -5.82 -2.91
C GLU A 434 3.82 -5.37 -1.52
N GLN A 435 3.17 -4.33 -1.01
CA GLN A 435 3.34 -3.91 0.38
C GLN A 435 3.06 -5.09 1.32
N THR A 436 3.98 -5.41 2.21
CA THR A 436 3.87 -6.55 3.13
C THR A 436 3.50 -6.12 4.53
N ALA A 437 4.14 -5.05 5.02
CA ALA A 437 3.82 -4.46 6.31
C ALA A 437 2.99 -3.18 6.14
N ASP A 438 2.30 -2.80 7.21
CA ASP A 438 1.65 -1.50 7.30
C ASP A 438 1.79 -0.93 8.72
N PHE A 439 1.36 0.30 8.93
CA PHE A 439 1.56 0.98 10.19
C PHE A 439 0.31 1.70 10.69
N VAL A 440 0.24 1.82 12.01
CA VAL A 440 -0.65 2.73 12.74
C VAL A 440 0.23 3.76 13.42
N PHE A 441 -0.19 5.00 13.35
CA PHE A 441 0.52 6.10 13.95
C PHE A 441 -0.44 6.89 14.86
N ASN A 442 -0.26 6.76 16.17
CA ASN A 442 -0.95 7.54 17.19
C ASN A 442 0.03 8.59 17.76
N GLU A 443 -0.48 9.57 18.52
CA GLU A 443 0.31 10.71 19.00
C GLU A 443 1.65 10.30 19.65
N ASP A 444 1.65 9.24 20.45
CA ASP A 444 2.83 8.76 21.20
C ASP A 444 3.28 7.35 20.83
N ASN A 445 2.51 6.64 19.98
CA ASN A 445 2.77 5.24 19.67
C ASN A 445 2.84 5.02 18.15
N ILE A 446 3.88 4.33 17.74
CA ILE A 446 4.05 3.85 16.36
C ILE A 446 3.98 2.34 16.40
N ALA A 447 3.16 1.76 15.57
CA ALA A 447 3.10 0.32 15.41
C ALA A 447 3.27 -0.08 13.94
N LEU A 448 4.25 -0.95 13.67
CA LEU A 448 4.47 -1.59 12.39
C LEU A 448 3.99 -3.04 12.48
N ALA A 449 3.12 -3.47 11.58
CA ALA A 449 2.55 -4.81 11.60
C ALA A 449 2.71 -5.55 10.27
N TYR A 450 2.91 -6.86 10.34
CA TYR A 450 2.84 -7.75 9.19
C TYR A 450 2.25 -9.11 9.57
N LYS A 451 1.72 -9.81 8.58
CA LYS A 451 1.18 -11.16 8.76
C LYS A 451 2.26 -12.19 8.46
N LYS A 452 2.51 -13.10 9.40
CA LYS A 452 3.35 -14.27 9.22
C LYS A 452 2.52 -15.54 9.44
N GLU A 453 2.17 -16.24 8.36
CA GLU A 453 1.27 -17.39 8.44
C GLU A 453 -0.03 -17.04 9.19
N LYS A 454 -0.32 -17.70 10.32
CA LYS A 454 -1.50 -17.48 11.17
C LYS A 454 -1.30 -16.48 12.30
N GLU A 455 -0.17 -15.80 12.32
CA GLU A 455 0.18 -14.80 13.33
C GLU A 455 0.25 -13.40 12.72
N ILE A 456 -0.15 -12.40 13.49
CA ILE A 456 0.14 -11.00 13.20
C ILE A 456 1.25 -10.57 14.14
N ARG A 457 2.34 -10.10 13.60
CA ARG A 457 3.46 -9.54 14.36
C ARG A 457 3.40 -8.04 14.32
N VAL A 458 3.48 -7.42 15.49
CA VAL A 458 3.39 -5.97 15.66
C VAL A 458 4.57 -5.47 16.46
N MET A 459 5.37 -4.60 15.87
CA MET A 459 6.45 -3.89 16.53
C MET A 459 5.93 -2.54 17.00
N HIS A 460 5.87 -2.34 18.30
CA HIS A 460 5.51 -1.08 18.92
C HIS A 460 6.76 -0.26 19.24
N TYR A 461 6.68 1.02 18.97
CA TYR A 461 7.68 2.01 19.33
C TYR A 461 7.02 3.06 20.22
N THR A 462 7.54 3.19 21.42
CA THR A 462 7.14 4.18 22.43
C THR A 462 8.35 4.99 22.87
N PRO A 463 8.19 6.11 23.57
CA PRO A 463 9.32 6.83 24.16
C PRO A 463 10.20 5.98 25.08
N ASP A 464 9.64 4.93 25.69
CA ASP A 464 10.34 4.02 26.60
C ASP A 464 11.11 2.89 25.89
N GLY A 465 10.95 2.74 24.58
CA GLY A 465 11.62 1.72 23.77
C GLY A 465 10.72 1.00 22.79
N SER A 466 11.19 -0.14 22.25
CA SER A 466 10.46 -0.96 21.31
C SER A 466 10.08 -2.33 21.88
N ARG A 467 8.91 -2.85 21.45
CA ARG A 467 8.40 -4.16 21.85
C ARG A 467 7.76 -4.88 20.67
N LEU A 468 8.11 -6.14 20.48
CA LEU A 468 7.46 -7.02 19.50
C LEU A 468 6.35 -7.83 20.17
N ASP A 469 5.13 -7.66 19.70
CA ASP A 469 3.97 -8.44 20.08
C ASP A 469 3.58 -9.42 18.98
N THR A 470 2.95 -10.52 19.37
CA THR A 470 2.43 -11.54 18.45
C THR A 470 0.99 -11.85 18.79
N LEU A 471 0.09 -11.61 17.85
CA LEU A 471 -1.32 -11.95 17.95
C LEU A 471 -1.60 -13.23 17.17
N GLN A 472 -2.06 -14.26 17.87
CA GLN A 472 -2.58 -15.47 17.24
C GLN A 472 -4.00 -15.21 16.73
N THR A 473 -4.28 -15.64 15.49
CA THR A 473 -5.62 -15.53 14.92
C THR A 473 -6.63 -16.35 15.72
N LEU A 474 -7.68 -15.71 16.22
CA LEU A 474 -8.79 -16.35 16.93
C LEU A 474 -9.84 -16.81 15.92
N LEU A 475 -10.31 -18.05 16.08
CA LEU A 475 -11.38 -18.64 15.28
C LEU A 475 -12.76 -18.37 15.89
N GLU A 476 -13.82 -18.40 15.08
CA GLU A 476 -15.19 -18.15 15.54
C GLU A 476 -15.72 -19.29 16.43
N LYS A 477 -15.35 -20.54 16.11
CA LYS A 477 -15.91 -21.70 16.79
C LYS A 477 -14.90 -22.32 17.76
N PRO A 478 -15.30 -22.57 19.01
CA PRO A 478 -14.50 -23.38 19.94
C PRO A 478 -14.21 -24.77 19.37
N GLY A 479 -13.04 -25.33 19.67
CA GLY A 479 -12.65 -26.67 19.20
C GLY A 479 -12.10 -26.74 17.78
N GLU A 480 -12.16 -25.65 17.03
CA GLU A 480 -11.51 -25.54 15.72
C GLU A 480 -10.03 -25.17 15.83
N VAL A 481 -9.22 -25.66 14.89
CA VAL A 481 -7.78 -25.33 14.79
C VAL A 481 -7.40 -25.03 13.34
N VAL A 482 -6.56 -24.04 13.16
CA VAL A 482 -5.99 -23.73 11.85
C VAL A 482 -4.95 -24.79 11.48
N ARG A 483 -5.18 -25.49 10.37
CA ARG A 483 -4.25 -26.47 9.81
C ARG A 483 -3.17 -25.78 8.97
N SER A 484 -3.59 -24.93 8.05
CA SER A 484 -2.73 -24.14 7.22
C SER A 484 -3.36 -22.79 6.94
N ASP A 485 -2.52 -21.78 6.75
CA ASP A 485 -2.87 -20.44 6.28
C ASP A 485 -2.17 -20.23 4.94
N ALA A 486 -2.87 -19.67 3.96
CA ALA A 486 -2.28 -19.42 2.66
C ALA A 486 -1.32 -18.22 2.71
N GLU A 487 -0.26 -18.28 1.94
CA GLU A 487 0.76 -17.22 1.88
C GLU A 487 0.25 -15.89 1.28
N ASN A 488 -0.93 -15.90 0.62
CA ASN A 488 -1.52 -14.74 -0.03
C ASN A 488 -2.30 -13.79 0.90
N GLY A 489 -2.31 -14.06 2.20
CA GLY A 489 -2.94 -13.16 3.18
C GLY A 489 -2.03 -12.02 3.61
N ASN A 490 -2.61 -10.91 4.04
CA ASN A 490 -1.85 -9.74 4.42
C ASN A 490 -2.51 -8.97 5.58
N VAL A 491 -1.90 -7.87 6.01
CA VAL A 491 -2.43 -6.91 6.98
C VAL A 491 -2.30 -5.50 6.45
N ARG A 492 -3.32 -4.65 6.67
CA ARG A 492 -3.35 -3.25 6.24
C ARG A 492 -3.99 -2.37 7.29
N PHE A 493 -3.59 -1.12 7.29
CA PHE A 493 -4.29 -0.07 8.01
C PHE A 493 -5.74 0.04 7.52
N TRP A 494 -6.66 0.26 8.45
CA TRP A 494 -8.07 0.41 8.12
C TRP A 494 -8.57 1.83 8.43
N TYR A 495 -8.65 2.17 9.69
CA TYR A 495 -9.01 3.50 10.16
C TYR A 495 -8.63 3.66 11.64
N GLN A 496 -8.36 4.87 12.08
CA GLN A 496 -7.96 5.20 13.47
C GLN A 496 -6.80 4.30 13.96
N ASN A 497 -7.03 3.46 14.98
CA ASN A 497 -6.09 2.48 15.50
C ASN A 497 -6.41 1.04 15.08
N TYR A 498 -7.22 0.86 14.00
CA TYR A 498 -7.59 -0.45 13.50
C TYR A 498 -6.82 -0.82 12.25
N MET A 499 -6.40 -2.06 12.21
CA MET A 499 -5.97 -2.76 11.00
C MET A 499 -6.96 -3.86 10.65
N TYR A 500 -6.95 -4.30 9.39
CA TYR A 500 -7.58 -5.54 8.99
C TYR A 500 -6.55 -6.50 8.43
N SER A 501 -6.69 -7.78 8.74
CA SER A 501 -5.92 -8.85 8.12
C SER A 501 -6.85 -9.83 7.43
N TRP A 502 -6.39 -10.39 6.32
CA TRP A 502 -7.19 -11.36 5.56
C TRP A 502 -6.33 -12.49 5.04
N GLY A 503 -6.99 -13.52 4.54
CA GLY A 503 -6.34 -14.66 3.92
C GLY A 503 -7.28 -15.84 3.77
N HIS A 504 -6.69 -16.98 3.44
CA HIS A 504 -7.39 -18.25 3.27
C HIS A 504 -6.85 -19.24 4.27
N GLN A 505 -7.73 -19.89 5.01
CA GLN A 505 -7.37 -20.88 6.02
C GLN A 505 -8.05 -22.22 5.76
N ARG A 506 -7.30 -23.27 6.03
CA ARG A 506 -7.83 -24.61 6.18
C ARG A 506 -8.01 -24.89 7.67
N ILE A 507 -9.26 -25.02 8.10
CA ILE A 507 -9.65 -25.18 9.50
C ILE A 507 -10.13 -26.61 9.72
N LYS A 508 -9.67 -27.24 10.79
CA LYS A 508 -10.13 -28.56 11.22
C LYS A 508 -10.93 -28.45 12.51
N ASP A 509 -12.14 -29.02 12.52
CA ASP A 509 -12.95 -29.22 13.71
C ASP A 509 -12.46 -30.48 14.44
N GLN A 510 -11.94 -30.32 15.66
CA GLN A 510 -11.42 -31.47 16.45
C GLN A 510 -12.50 -32.29 17.10
N GLU A 511 -13.72 -31.76 17.24
CA GLU A 511 -14.84 -32.45 17.89
C GLU A 511 -15.67 -33.25 16.90
N LYS A 512 -15.58 -33.00 15.61
CA LYS A 512 -16.29 -33.75 14.59
C LYS A 512 -15.58 -35.07 14.25
N GLN A 513 -16.31 -36.17 14.40
CA GLN A 513 -15.89 -37.51 14.01
C GLN A 513 -16.20 -37.85 12.54
N SER A 514 -16.41 -36.87 11.66
CA SER A 514 -16.67 -37.07 10.23
C SER A 514 -15.41 -37.51 9.48
N GLU A 515 -15.56 -38.16 8.30
CA GLU A 515 -14.44 -38.59 7.47
C GLU A 515 -13.54 -37.43 6.99
N ASP A 516 -14.08 -36.24 6.81
CA ASP A 516 -13.30 -34.98 6.55
C ASP A 516 -13.86 -33.81 7.37
N PRO A 517 -13.33 -33.56 8.60
CA PRO A 517 -13.75 -32.48 9.46
C PRO A 517 -13.11 -31.14 9.06
N THR A 518 -12.63 -31.01 7.82
CA THR A 518 -11.87 -29.84 7.35
C THR A 518 -12.75 -28.94 6.48
N ARG A 519 -12.72 -27.64 6.73
CA ARG A 519 -13.34 -26.60 5.89
C ARG A 519 -12.31 -25.61 5.40
N TYR A 520 -12.51 -25.05 4.23
CA TYR A 520 -11.72 -23.96 3.68
C TYR A 520 -12.50 -22.67 3.84
N VAL A 521 -11.83 -21.63 4.30
CA VAL A 521 -12.46 -20.33 4.51
C VAL A 521 -11.56 -19.21 3.98
N PHE A 522 -12.20 -18.25 3.35
CA PHE A 522 -11.67 -16.89 3.30
C PHE A 522 -12.03 -16.21 4.61
N TYR A 523 -11.13 -15.42 5.18
CA TYR A 523 -11.39 -14.69 6.41
C TYR A 523 -10.88 -13.25 6.36
N ILE A 524 -11.50 -12.40 7.17
CA ILE A 524 -11.02 -11.08 7.54
C ILE A 524 -11.07 -10.97 9.06
N ASN A 525 -10.00 -10.46 9.66
CA ASN A 525 -9.95 -10.09 11.08
C ASN A 525 -9.85 -8.57 11.20
N LYS A 526 -10.56 -8.00 12.16
CA LYS A 526 -10.38 -6.64 12.64
C LYS A 526 -9.43 -6.67 13.84
N ILE A 527 -8.36 -5.88 13.76
CA ILE A 527 -7.30 -5.85 14.76
C ILE A 527 -7.20 -4.44 15.31
N ARG A 528 -7.32 -4.30 16.63
CA ARG A 528 -7.07 -3.05 17.35
C ARG A 528 -5.63 -3.02 17.81
N ILE A 529 -5.00 -1.86 17.65
CA ILE A 529 -3.64 -1.57 18.11
C ILE A 529 -3.72 -0.36 19.02
N ASP A 530 -3.52 -0.57 20.34
CA ASP A 530 -3.60 0.47 21.37
C ASP A 530 -2.22 1.01 21.75
#